data_33509a51352453f381ea7752bcac91a0
#
_entry.id   33509a51352453f381ea7752bcac91a0
#
_cell.length_a   1.000
_cell.length_b   1.000
_cell.length_c   1.000
_cell.angle_alpha   90.00
_cell.angle_beta   90.00
_cell.angle_gamma   90.00
#
_symmetry.space_group_name_H-M   'P 1'
#
loop_
_entity.id
_entity.type
_entity.pdbx_description
1 polymer ?
#
loop_
_entity_poly.entity_id
_entity_poly.type
_entity_poly.pdbx_seq_one_letter_code
_entity_poly.pdbx_strand_id
1 'polypeptide(L)'
;MPAPFVWYDNMTARPEEATRFLETMFGWQPKDIGTMTFLTNEGDDRPFAATCAEMDGVRGWVPYFEVDDLAAETARARENGASVIAENVAGPAGDASFIRDPGGSPMALWKRGGGA
;
A
#
# COMPACT_ATOMS: atom_id res chain seq x y z
N MET A 1 -1.48 -5.43 -20.54
CA MET A 1 -0.15 -5.60 -19.94
C MET A 1 -0.17 -5.24 -18.49
N PRO A 2 0.47 -6.02 -17.63
CA PRO A 2 0.57 -5.62 -16.22
C PRO A 2 1.38 -4.34 -16.08
N ALA A 3 0.95 -3.52 -15.15
CA ALA A 3 1.62 -2.26 -14.86
C ALA A 3 2.64 -2.48 -13.73
N PRO A 4 3.56 -1.54 -13.53
CA PRO A 4 4.38 -1.57 -12.32
C PRO A 4 3.53 -1.28 -11.09
N PHE A 5 4.15 -1.36 -9.92
CA PHE A 5 3.47 -0.95 -8.71
C PHE A 5 3.10 0.53 -8.79
N VAL A 6 1.93 0.86 -8.24
CA VAL A 6 1.39 2.22 -8.34
C VAL A 6 1.45 2.98 -7.03
N TRP A 7 1.76 2.30 -5.93
CA TRP A 7 1.75 2.90 -4.59
C TRP A 7 2.58 2.07 -3.63
N TYR A 8 3.04 2.71 -2.55
CA TYR A 8 3.84 2.04 -1.51
C TYR A 8 3.36 2.51 -0.15
N ASP A 9 2.97 1.56 0.72
CA ASP A 9 2.70 1.85 2.12
C ASP A 9 3.89 1.42 2.95
N ASN A 10 4.37 2.31 3.80
CA ASN A 10 5.34 1.95 4.83
C ASN A 10 4.58 1.70 6.12
N MET A 11 4.37 0.43 6.44
CA MET A 11 3.63 0.03 7.62
C MET A 11 4.58 -0.18 8.78
N THR A 12 4.38 0.57 9.85
CA THR A 12 5.34 0.62 10.93
C THR A 12 4.66 0.89 12.27
N ALA A 13 5.28 0.41 13.36
CA ALA A 13 4.83 0.71 14.71
C ALA A 13 5.18 2.15 15.12
N ARG A 14 6.02 2.85 14.33
CA ARG A 14 6.47 4.21 14.64
C ARG A 14 6.31 5.12 13.43
N PRO A 15 5.07 5.40 13.01
CA PRO A 15 4.86 6.15 11.77
C PRO A 15 5.42 7.59 11.82
N GLU A 16 5.38 8.25 12.97
CA GLU A 16 5.89 9.61 13.06
C GLU A 16 7.40 9.67 12.89
N GLU A 17 8.12 8.73 13.52
CA GLU A 17 9.57 8.67 13.39
C GLU A 17 9.98 8.29 11.97
N ALA A 18 9.27 7.33 11.37
CA ALA A 18 9.54 6.91 10.00
C ALA A 18 9.30 8.06 9.02
N THR A 19 8.21 8.80 9.20
CA THR A 19 7.89 9.95 8.35
C THR A 19 8.99 11.01 8.44
N ARG A 20 9.46 11.31 9.65
CA ARG A 20 10.52 12.30 9.85
C ARG A 20 11.82 11.85 9.17
N PHE A 21 12.14 10.58 9.27
CA PHE A 21 13.32 10.02 8.62
C PHE A 21 13.24 10.20 7.09
N LEU A 22 12.09 9.85 6.51
CA LEU A 22 11.90 9.94 5.07
C LEU A 22 11.93 11.38 4.56
N GLU A 23 11.35 12.29 5.33
CA GLU A 23 11.39 13.70 5.02
C GLU A 23 12.82 14.23 5.05
N THR A 24 13.57 13.88 6.08
CA THR A 24 14.94 14.35 6.24
C THR A 24 15.87 13.78 5.19
N MET A 25 15.73 12.49 4.90
CA MET A 25 16.64 11.81 3.98
C MET A 25 16.36 12.13 2.52
N PHE A 26 15.09 12.21 2.15
CA PHE A 26 14.71 12.24 0.74
C PHE A 26 13.96 13.50 0.33
N GLY A 27 13.62 14.37 1.28
CA GLY A 27 12.87 15.57 0.98
C GLY A 27 11.41 15.30 0.64
N TRP A 28 10.91 14.10 0.92
CA TRP A 28 9.51 13.80 0.68
C TRP A 28 8.64 14.58 1.65
N GLN A 29 7.54 15.13 1.15
CA GLN A 29 6.70 16.04 1.92
C GLN A 29 5.51 15.29 2.50
N PRO A 30 5.35 15.29 3.83
CA PRO A 30 4.27 14.57 4.48
C PRO A 30 2.98 15.38 4.49
N LYS A 31 1.84 14.69 4.38
CA LYS A 31 0.52 15.27 4.57
C LYS A 31 -0.31 14.28 5.38
N ASP A 32 -0.63 14.67 6.60
CA ASP A 32 -1.43 13.85 7.50
C ASP A 32 -2.89 13.89 7.07
N ILE A 33 -3.48 12.71 6.81
CA ILE A 33 -4.89 12.61 6.44
C ILE A 33 -5.70 11.87 7.51
N GLY A 34 -5.13 11.69 8.70
CA GLY A 34 -5.80 11.06 9.84
C GLY A 34 -5.45 9.60 10.01
N THR A 35 -5.76 8.76 9.03
CA THR A 35 -5.47 7.33 9.10
C THR A 35 -4.07 6.98 8.65
N MET A 36 -3.43 7.88 7.91
CA MET A 36 -2.08 7.70 7.42
C MET A 36 -1.48 9.04 7.04
N THR A 37 -0.20 9.07 6.74
CA THR A 37 0.49 10.25 6.27
C THR A 37 0.95 10.03 4.84
N PHE A 38 0.41 10.79 3.91
CA PHE A 38 0.81 10.72 2.51
C PHE A 38 2.18 11.35 2.32
N LEU A 39 2.95 10.78 1.40
CA LEU A 39 4.29 11.27 1.05
C LEU A 39 4.30 11.68 -0.42
N THR A 40 4.75 12.90 -0.66
CA THR A 40 4.83 13.46 -2.01
C THR A 40 6.29 13.78 -2.32
N ASN A 41 6.75 13.40 -3.50
CA ASN A 41 8.11 13.71 -3.92
C ASN A 41 8.23 15.18 -4.23
N GLU A 42 9.42 15.75 -3.99
CA GLU A 42 9.69 17.14 -4.28
C GLU A 42 9.47 17.42 -5.77
N GLY A 43 8.72 18.47 -6.05
CA GLY A 43 8.41 18.84 -7.43
C GLY A 43 7.16 18.18 -7.99
N ASP A 44 6.60 17.22 -7.30
CA ASP A 44 5.35 16.58 -7.70
C ASP A 44 4.17 17.14 -6.91
N ASP A 45 2.97 16.98 -7.46
CA ASP A 45 1.75 17.40 -6.79
C ASP A 45 0.90 16.23 -6.31
N ARG A 46 1.35 15.01 -6.55
CA ARG A 46 0.62 13.80 -6.17
C ARG A 46 1.42 12.95 -5.21
N PRO A 47 0.78 12.42 -4.18
CA PRO A 47 1.46 11.46 -3.32
C PRO A 47 1.72 10.16 -4.07
N PHE A 48 2.79 9.47 -3.70
CA PHE A 48 3.14 8.17 -4.28
C PHE A 48 3.23 7.08 -3.22
N ALA A 49 3.20 7.45 -1.94
CA ALA A 49 3.39 6.52 -0.84
C ALA A 49 2.71 7.07 0.40
N ALA A 50 2.66 6.24 1.43
CA ALA A 50 2.16 6.68 2.74
C ALA A 50 2.92 5.96 3.85
N THR A 51 3.00 6.62 5.00
CA THR A 51 3.41 5.99 6.24
C THR A 51 2.15 5.72 7.04
N CYS A 52 2.01 4.53 7.58
CA CYS A 52 0.81 4.16 8.34
C CYS A 52 1.16 3.13 9.41
N ALA A 53 0.20 2.84 10.29
CA ALA A 53 0.37 1.82 11.30
C ALA A 53 0.52 0.45 10.65
N GLU A 54 1.29 -0.42 11.29
CA GLU A 54 1.40 -1.79 10.81
C GLU A 54 0.06 -2.51 11.01
N MET A 55 -0.23 -3.44 10.13
CA MET A 55 -1.37 -4.32 10.33
C MET A 55 -0.87 -5.69 10.77
N ASP A 56 -1.79 -6.48 11.32
CA ASP A 56 -1.46 -7.78 11.85
C ASP A 56 -0.81 -8.65 10.77
N GLY A 57 0.42 -9.04 11.01
CA GLY A 57 1.18 -9.86 10.09
C GLY A 57 1.84 -9.11 8.94
N VAL A 58 1.72 -7.78 8.87
CA VAL A 58 2.32 -6.99 7.78
C VAL A 58 3.08 -5.81 8.35
N ARG A 59 4.35 -5.71 7.97
CA ARG A 59 5.25 -4.64 8.42
C ARG A 59 6.23 -4.31 7.30
N GLY A 60 6.67 -3.05 7.24
CA GLY A 60 7.63 -2.58 6.28
C GLY A 60 6.97 -2.04 5.02
N TRP A 61 7.73 -1.95 3.96
CA TRP A 61 7.23 -1.42 2.69
C TRP A 61 6.36 -2.44 1.99
N VAL A 62 5.15 -2.03 1.64
CA VAL A 62 4.18 -2.88 0.95
C VAL A 62 3.81 -2.22 -0.37
N PRO A 63 4.24 -2.77 -1.50
CA PRO A 63 3.88 -2.22 -2.80
C PRO A 63 2.46 -2.62 -3.20
N TYR A 64 1.81 -1.75 -3.97
CA TYR A 64 0.44 -1.96 -4.43
C TYR A 64 0.41 -2.16 -5.94
N PHE A 65 -0.28 -3.20 -6.36
CA PHE A 65 -0.51 -3.51 -7.77
C PHE A 65 -1.98 -3.28 -8.10
N GLU A 66 -2.25 -2.40 -9.07
CA GLU A 66 -3.64 -2.03 -9.41
C GLU A 66 -4.30 -3.11 -10.26
N VAL A 67 -5.53 -3.48 -9.90
CA VAL A 67 -6.31 -4.51 -10.59
C VAL A 67 -7.70 -3.96 -10.91
N ASP A 68 -8.36 -4.58 -11.88
CA ASP A 68 -9.71 -4.19 -12.27
C ASP A 68 -10.79 -4.93 -11.48
N ASP A 69 -10.54 -6.18 -11.11
CA ASP A 69 -11.48 -7.02 -10.38
C ASP A 69 -10.76 -7.60 -9.17
N LEU A 70 -10.98 -6.99 -8.02
CA LEU A 70 -10.24 -7.37 -6.82
C LEU A 70 -10.58 -8.78 -6.36
N ALA A 71 -11.85 -9.16 -6.40
CA ALA A 71 -12.24 -10.50 -5.96
C ALA A 71 -11.62 -11.58 -6.84
N ALA A 72 -11.68 -11.38 -8.17
CA ALA A 72 -11.12 -12.34 -9.13
C ALA A 72 -9.60 -12.44 -8.97
N GLU A 73 -8.92 -11.32 -8.83
CA GLU A 73 -7.46 -11.33 -8.70
C GLU A 73 -7.01 -11.90 -7.36
N THR A 74 -7.77 -11.67 -6.30
CA THR A 74 -7.47 -12.27 -5.00
C THR A 74 -7.60 -13.80 -5.08
N ALA A 75 -8.65 -14.29 -5.73
CA ALA A 75 -8.83 -15.73 -5.93
C ALA A 75 -7.72 -16.30 -6.79
N ARG A 76 -7.35 -15.59 -7.85
CA ARG A 76 -6.28 -16.01 -8.75
C ARG A 76 -4.92 -16.07 -8.01
N ALA A 77 -4.69 -15.13 -7.11
CA ALA A 77 -3.48 -15.14 -6.29
C ALA A 77 -3.41 -16.41 -5.44
N ARG A 78 -4.51 -16.78 -4.78
CA ARG A 78 -4.58 -18.04 -4.01
C ARG A 78 -4.27 -19.24 -4.88
N GLU A 79 -4.82 -19.30 -6.08
CA GLU A 79 -4.58 -20.40 -7.02
C GLU A 79 -3.12 -20.49 -7.43
N ASN A 80 -2.40 -19.39 -7.37
CA ASN A 80 -1.00 -19.34 -7.76
C ASN A 80 -0.04 -19.37 -6.57
N GLY A 81 -0.51 -19.77 -5.40
CA GLY A 81 0.34 -20.04 -4.25
C GLY A 81 0.46 -18.92 -3.25
N ALA A 82 -0.27 -17.83 -3.42
CA ALA A 82 -0.22 -16.75 -2.45
C ALA A 82 -1.06 -17.07 -1.21
N SER A 83 -0.66 -16.53 -0.07
CA SER A 83 -1.49 -16.53 1.13
C SER A 83 -2.20 -15.17 1.20
N VAL A 84 -3.46 -15.17 1.60
CA VAL A 84 -4.20 -13.91 1.77
C VAL A 84 -4.18 -13.53 3.23
N ILE A 85 -3.64 -12.35 3.53
CA ILE A 85 -3.52 -11.84 4.90
C ILE A 85 -4.83 -11.15 5.30
N ALA A 86 -5.34 -10.29 4.43
CA ALA A 86 -6.60 -9.58 4.65
C ALA A 86 -7.22 -9.29 3.30
N GLU A 87 -8.51 -9.54 3.18
CA GLU A 87 -9.20 -9.46 1.90
C GLU A 87 -10.16 -8.28 1.89
N ASN A 88 -10.16 -7.52 0.80
CA ASN A 88 -11.13 -6.46 0.53
C ASN A 88 -11.19 -5.42 1.65
N VAL A 89 -10.03 -4.88 2.02
CA VAL A 89 -9.90 -3.86 3.07
C VAL A 89 -10.13 -2.49 2.45
N ALA A 90 -11.08 -1.73 3.01
CA ALA A 90 -11.38 -0.39 2.53
C ALA A 90 -10.27 0.59 2.91
N GLY A 91 -9.89 1.43 1.96
CA GLY A 91 -8.90 2.46 2.16
C GLY A 91 -9.39 3.81 1.66
N PRO A 92 -8.57 4.86 1.80
CA PRO A 92 -9.01 6.22 1.43
C PRO A 92 -9.30 6.41 -0.06
N ALA A 93 -8.67 5.62 -0.93
CA ALA A 93 -8.81 5.82 -2.37
C ALA A 93 -9.19 4.53 -3.11
N GLY A 94 -9.54 3.48 -2.40
CA GLY A 94 -9.93 2.21 -3.00
C GLY A 94 -9.82 1.08 -2.01
N ASP A 95 -10.04 -0.12 -2.49
CA ASP A 95 -10.02 -1.33 -1.67
C ASP A 95 -8.81 -2.18 -2.01
N ALA A 96 -8.28 -2.87 -1.03
CA ALA A 96 -7.09 -3.70 -1.22
C ALA A 96 -7.24 -5.07 -0.58
N SER A 97 -6.59 -6.05 -1.20
CA SER A 97 -6.34 -7.34 -0.57
C SER A 97 -4.85 -7.45 -0.32
N PHE A 98 -4.48 -7.73 0.92
CA PHE A 98 -3.08 -7.89 1.30
C PHE A 98 -2.72 -9.35 1.22
N ILE A 99 -1.67 -9.67 0.50
CA ILE A 99 -1.26 -11.04 0.23
C ILE A 99 0.24 -11.19 0.49
N ARG A 100 0.67 -12.45 0.63
CA ARG A 100 2.09 -12.81 0.55
C ARG A 100 2.28 -13.67 -0.68
N ASP A 101 3.32 -13.39 -1.45
CA ASP A 101 3.64 -14.24 -2.58
C ASP A 101 4.17 -15.59 -2.07
N PRO A 102 4.41 -16.58 -2.95
CA PRO A 102 4.91 -17.88 -2.49
C PRO A 102 6.22 -17.82 -1.72
N GLY A 103 7.01 -16.79 -1.93
CA GLY A 103 8.26 -16.59 -1.19
C GLY A 103 8.08 -15.90 0.15
N GLY A 104 6.85 -15.45 0.48
CA GLY A 104 6.54 -14.82 1.75
C GLY A 104 6.55 -13.31 1.74
N SER A 105 6.77 -12.66 0.58
CA SER A 105 6.82 -11.21 0.51
C SER A 105 5.43 -10.60 0.46
N PRO A 106 5.18 -9.55 1.26
CA PRO A 106 3.87 -8.90 1.26
C PRO A 106 3.71 -7.97 0.08
N MET A 107 2.47 -7.87 -0.41
CA MET A 107 2.08 -6.88 -1.40
C MET A 107 0.57 -6.73 -1.34
N ALA A 108 0.05 -5.68 -1.97
CA ALA A 108 -1.39 -5.46 -2.02
C ALA A 108 -1.87 -5.48 -3.46
N LEU A 109 -3.00 -6.13 -3.66
CA LEU A 109 -3.79 -6.00 -4.89
C LEU A 109 -4.82 -4.91 -4.59
N TRP A 110 -4.92 -3.91 -5.47
CA TRP A 110 -5.69 -2.71 -5.16
C TRP A 110 -6.61 -2.33 -6.30
N LYS A 111 -7.87 -2.13 -5.96
CA LYS A 111 -8.89 -1.64 -6.90
C LYS A 111 -9.15 -0.18 -6.57
N ARG A 112 -8.87 0.70 -7.52
CA ARG A 112 -9.10 2.13 -7.35
C ARG A 112 -10.57 2.40 -7.08
N GLY A 113 -10.86 3.27 -6.11
CA GLY A 113 -12.23 3.63 -5.78
C GLY A 113 -12.90 4.33 -6.94
N GLY A 114 -14.20 4.13 -7.06
CA GLY A 114 -15.00 4.68 -8.14
C GLY A 114 -15.28 6.17 -8.02
N GLY A 115 -14.44 6.89 -7.33
CA GLY A 115 -14.62 8.33 -7.17
C GLY A 115 -15.72 8.70 -6.19
N ALA A 116 -16.13 7.75 -5.39
CA ALA A 116 -17.13 8.01 -4.37
C ALA A 116 -16.53 8.83 -3.25
#